data_87e0e87868aab36ed787c2d17ec2a20a
#
_entry.id   87e0e87868aab36ed787c2d17ec2a20a
#
_cell.length_a   1.000
_cell.length_b   1.000
_cell.length_c   1.000
_cell.angle_alpha   90.00
_cell.angle_beta   90.00
_cell.angle_gamma   90.00
#
_symmetry.space_group_name_H-M   'P 1'
#
loop_
_entity.id
_entity.type
_entity.pdbx_description
1 polymer ?
#
loop_
_entity_poly.entity_id
_entity_poly.type
_entity_poly.pdbx_seq_one_letter_code
_entity_poly.pdbx_strand_id
1 'polypeptide(L)' 'MRPEKTVKKDAADKYVALGIDEAWVPALHKAGYITTDTLADANPNKLRQELCEMNKKYKLELQNPTAEEIEAWIAGATK' A
#
# COMPACT_ATOMS: atom_id res chain seq x y z
N MET A 1 -5.62 20.07 -22.14
CA MET A 1 -5.58 19.76 -21.68
C MET A 1 -5.47 19.00 -21.13
N ARG A 2 -5.22 18.50 -20.94
CA ARG A 2 -4.96 17.81 -20.45
C ARG A 2 -5.24 16.94 -19.87
N PRO A 3 -5.34 16.65 -19.87
CA PRO A 3 -5.72 15.78 -19.25
C PRO A 3 -5.34 14.99 -18.45
N GLU A 4 -5.10 15.15 -17.90
CA GLU A 4 -4.74 14.41 -17.30
C GLU A 4 -5.43 13.62 -16.61
N LYS A 5 -5.79 12.95 -16.92
CA LYS A 5 -6.30 12.11 -16.29
C LYS A 5 -5.57 11.20 -15.69
N THR A 6 -4.67 11.47 -15.35
CA THR A 6 -3.72 10.64 -14.74
C THR A 6 -4.11 10.44 -13.31
N VAL A 7 -4.12 9.22 -12.89
CA VAL A 7 -4.41 8.92 -11.51
C VAL A 7 -3.26 9.45 -10.68
N LYS A 8 -3.56 10.33 -9.78
CA LYS A 8 -2.58 10.93 -8.92
C LYS A 8 -2.24 9.96 -7.81
N LYS A 9 -0.97 9.68 -7.63
CA LYS A 9 -0.55 8.83 -6.54
C LYS A 9 -0.74 9.54 -5.21
N ASP A 10 -1.26 8.82 -4.23
CA ASP A 10 -1.40 9.39 -2.90
C ASP A 10 -0.03 9.57 -2.28
N ALA A 11 0.12 10.64 -1.52
CA ALA A 11 1.36 10.92 -0.82
C ALA A 11 1.56 9.92 0.31
N ALA A 12 2.81 9.77 0.74
CA ALA A 12 3.14 8.88 1.84
C ALA A 12 2.35 9.21 3.10
N ASP A 13 2.05 10.48 3.33
CA ASP A 13 1.32 10.89 4.52
C ASP A 13 0.00 10.17 4.67
N LYS A 14 -0.70 9.92 3.57
CA LYS A 14 -1.99 9.24 3.63
C LYS A 14 -1.84 7.79 4.08
N TYR A 15 -0.77 7.14 3.63
CA TYR A 15 -0.51 5.76 4.04
C TYR A 15 -0.04 5.69 5.49
N VAL A 16 0.80 6.63 5.88
CA VAL A 16 1.30 6.67 7.26
C VAL A 16 0.14 6.88 8.24
N ALA A 17 -0.85 7.67 7.84
CA ALA A 17 -2.03 7.91 8.66
C ALA A 17 -2.81 6.62 8.92
N LEU A 18 -2.67 5.62 8.04
CA LEU A 18 -3.31 4.32 8.21
C LEU A 18 -2.49 3.38 9.09
N GLY A 19 -1.29 3.80 9.47
CA GLY A 19 -0.40 2.94 10.25
C GLY A 19 0.62 2.21 9.39
N ILE A 20 0.69 2.54 8.10
CA ILE A 20 1.64 1.90 7.19
C ILE A 20 2.98 2.59 7.31
N ASP A 21 4.04 1.79 7.44
CA ASP A 21 5.39 2.34 7.46
C ASP A 21 5.67 3.06 6.15
N GLU A 22 6.25 4.25 6.24
CA GLU A 22 6.56 5.05 5.07
C GLU A 22 7.40 4.27 4.06
N ALA A 23 8.25 3.39 4.56
CA ALA A 23 9.12 2.59 3.70
C ALA A 23 8.33 1.66 2.77
N TRP A 24 7.09 1.33 3.12
CA TRP A 24 6.26 0.48 2.28
C TRP A 24 5.59 1.23 1.13
N VAL A 25 5.57 2.55 1.19
CA VAL A 25 4.82 3.35 0.20
C VAL A 25 5.30 3.10 -1.23
N PRO A 26 6.61 3.11 -1.53
CA PRO A 26 7.05 2.82 -2.89
C PRO A 26 6.65 1.42 -3.35
N ALA A 27 6.68 0.44 -2.45
CA ALA A 27 6.28 -0.91 -2.79
C ALA A 27 4.79 -0.99 -3.12
N LEU A 28 3.97 -0.26 -2.36
CA LEU A 28 2.54 -0.21 -2.62
C LEU A 28 2.26 0.41 -3.99
N HIS A 29 2.96 1.48 -4.32
CA HIS A 29 2.80 2.11 -5.62
C HIS A 29 3.17 1.15 -6.75
N LYS A 30 4.25 0.40 -6.57
CA LYS A 30 4.70 -0.56 -7.58
C LYS A 30 3.71 -1.72 -7.74
N ALA A 31 3.06 -2.10 -6.65
CA ALA A 31 2.10 -3.19 -6.68
C ALA A 31 0.76 -2.79 -7.26
N GLY A 32 0.56 -1.49 -7.52
CA GLY A 32 -0.68 -1.01 -8.08
C GLY A 32 -1.59 -0.30 -7.09
N TYR A 33 -1.19 -0.25 -5.83
CA TYR A 33 -1.97 0.43 -4.80
C TYR A 33 -1.53 1.89 -4.71
N ILE A 34 -1.79 2.62 -5.78
CA ILE A 34 -1.29 3.99 -5.91
C ILE A 34 -2.12 5.01 -5.14
N THR A 35 -3.32 4.60 -4.70
CA THR A 35 -4.15 5.45 -3.87
C THR A 35 -4.68 4.65 -2.70
N THR A 36 -5.13 5.34 -1.67
CA THR A 36 -5.75 4.67 -0.54
C THR A 36 -7.08 4.01 -0.93
N ASP A 37 -7.75 4.57 -1.94
CA ASP A 37 -8.97 3.95 -2.46
C ASP A 37 -8.68 2.58 -3.05
N THR A 38 -7.58 2.46 -3.80
CA THR A 38 -7.17 1.19 -4.36
C THR A 38 -6.84 0.20 -3.25
N LEU A 39 -6.21 0.70 -2.21
CA LEU A 39 -5.86 -0.13 -1.06
C LEU A 39 -7.11 -0.64 -0.36
N ALA A 40 -8.15 0.19 -0.27
CA ALA A 40 -9.39 -0.21 0.39
C ALA A 40 -10.05 -1.41 -0.28
N ASP A 41 -9.83 -1.57 -1.58
CA ASP A 41 -10.39 -2.69 -2.33
C ASP A 41 -9.49 -3.92 -2.33
N ALA A 42 -8.33 -3.84 -1.69
CA ALA A 42 -7.36 -4.93 -1.74
C ALA A 42 -7.81 -6.12 -0.92
N ASN A 43 -7.45 -7.29 -1.41
CA ASN A 43 -7.62 -8.52 -0.64
C ASN A 43 -6.49 -8.61 0.38
N PRO A 44 -6.80 -8.73 1.68
CA PRO A 44 -5.73 -8.73 2.70
C PRO A 44 -4.67 -9.79 2.48
N ASN A 45 -5.09 -11.00 2.12
CA ASN A 45 -4.12 -12.08 1.91
C ASN A 45 -3.22 -11.81 0.72
N LYS A 46 -3.82 -11.31 -0.36
CA LYS A 46 -3.05 -11.01 -1.56
C LYS A 46 -2.10 -9.84 -1.31
N LEU A 47 -2.58 -8.81 -0.64
CA LEU A 47 -1.75 -7.65 -0.33
C LEU A 47 -0.55 -8.06 0.50
N ARG A 48 -0.77 -8.86 1.54
CA ARG A 48 0.32 -9.32 2.38
C ARG A 48 1.34 -10.10 1.57
N GLN A 49 0.85 -10.99 0.72
CA GLN A 49 1.73 -11.80 -0.12
C GLN A 49 2.54 -10.93 -1.06
N GLU A 50 1.91 -9.94 -1.67
CA GLU A 50 2.61 -9.04 -2.58
C GLU A 50 3.67 -8.23 -1.88
N LEU A 51 3.36 -7.74 -0.68
CA LEU A 51 4.35 -6.97 0.08
C LEU A 51 5.52 -7.84 0.52
N CYS A 52 5.25 -9.07 0.91
CA CYS A 52 6.33 -10.00 1.26
C CYS A 52 7.23 -10.25 0.06
N GLU A 53 6.63 -10.44 -1.11
CA GLU A 53 7.41 -10.66 -2.33
C GLU A 53 8.22 -9.43 -2.70
N MET A 54 7.63 -8.26 -2.56
CA MET A 54 8.35 -7.02 -2.84
C MET A 54 9.53 -6.84 -1.90
N ASN A 55 9.31 -7.13 -0.62
CA ASN A 55 10.36 -7.03 0.38
C ASN A 55 11.54 -7.91 -0.01
N LYS A 56 11.24 -9.12 -0.45
CA LYS A 56 12.27 -10.08 -0.84
C LYS A 56 12.92 -9.68 -2.15
N LYS A 57 12.10 -9.31 -3.13
CA LYS A 57 12.58 -9.02 -4.48
C LYS A 57 13.49 -7.78 -4.50
N TYR A 58 13.09 -6.75 -3.80
CA TYR A 58 13.83 -5.50 -3.80
C TYR A 58 14.72 -5.33 -2.58
N LYS A 59 14.78 -6.36 -1.73
CA LYS A 59 15.64 -6.36 -0.53
C LYS A 59 15.42 -5.14 0.31
N LEU A 60 14.14 -4.87 0.60
CA LEU A 60 13.78 -3.70 1.38
C LEU A 60 14.19 -3.81 2.84
N GLU A 61 14.40 -5.05 3.31
CA GLU A 61 14.81 -5.33 4.69
C GLU A 61 13.81 -4.78 5.70
N LEU A 62 12.55 -4.82 5.32
CA LEU A 62 11.47 -4.40 6.20
C LEU A 62 10.86 -5.62 6.86
N GLN A 63 10.28 -5.40 8.03
CA GLN A 63 9.54 -6.46 8.68
C GLN A 63 8.22 -6.66 7.96
N ASN A 64 7.94 -7.90 7.55
CA ASN A 64 6.69 -8.19 6.86
C ASN A 64 5.51 -7.89 7.77
N PRO A 65 4.46 -7.24 7.24
CA PRO A 65 3.29 -6.95 8.05
C PRO A 65 2.52 -8.22 8.39
N THR A 66 1.85 -8.20 9.52
CA THR A 66 0.98 -9.32 9.89
C THR A 66 -0.37 -9.16 9.21
N ALA A 67 -1.15 -10.25 9.19
CA ALA A 67 -2.49 -10.19 8.63
C ALA A 67 -3.33 -9.15 9.34
N GLU A 68 -3.18 -9.04 10.65
CA GLU A 68 -3.93 -8.06 11.42
C GLU A 68 -3.58 -6.64 11.02
N GLU A 69 -2.31 -6.38 10.79
CA GLU A 69 -1.86 -5.06 10.36
C GLU A 69 -2.45 -4.72 9.00
N ILE A 70 -2.38 -5.68 8.09
CA ILE A 70 -2.92 -5.49 6.75
C ILE A 70 -4.41 -5.18 6.80
N GLU A 71 -5.15 -5.92 7.60
CA GLU A 71 -6.59 -5.71 7.73
C GLU A 71 -6.89 -4.33 8.31
N ALA A 72 -6.07 -3.90 9.27
CA ALA A 72 -6.25 -2.57 9.85
C ALA A 72 -6.00 -1.47 8.82
N TRP A 73 -5.00 -1.65 7.97
CA TRP A 73 -4.70 -0.68 6.92
C TRP A 73 -5.88 -0.56 5.95
N ILE A 74 -6.42 -1.70 5.53
CA ILE A 74 -7.53 -1.71 4.58
C ILE A 74 -8.78 -1.10 5.22
N ALA A 75 -9.04 -1.46 6.47
CA ALA A 75 -10.18 -0.91 7.19
C ALA A 75 -10.07 0.61 7.33
N GLY A 76 -8.86 1.10 7.62
CA GLY A 76 -8.62 2.53 7.70
C GLY A 76 -8.83 3.22 6.36
N ALA A 77 -8.40 2.58 5.28
CA ALA A 77 -8.55 3.14 3.95
C ALA A 77 -9.99 3.16 3.47
N THR A 78 -10.82 2.29 4.04
CA THR A 78 -12.24 2.19 3.65
C THR A 78 -13.08 3.32 4.23
N LYS A 79 -12.62 3.97 5.26
CA LYS A 79 -13.39 5.05 5.90
C LYS A 79 -13.51 6.29 5.04
#